data_88fb9581acc8ae8daf060e1f4bd9ccc3
#
_entry.id   88fb9581acc8ae8daf060e1f4bd9ccc3
#
_cell.length_a   1.000
_cell.length_b   1.000
_cell.length_c   1.000
_cell.angle_alpha   90.00
_cell.angle_beta   90.00
_cell.angle_gamma   90.00
#
_symmetry.space_group_name_H-M   'P 1'
#
loop_
_entity.id
_entity.type
_entity.pdbx_description
1 polymer ?
#
loop_
_entity_poly.entity_id
_entity_poly.type
_entity_poly.pdbx_seq_one_letter_code
_entity_poly.pdbx_strand_id
1 'polypeptide(L)'
;RRPPRSTLFPYTTLFRSSSYLRGIKFVQIPTSLLAQVDSSVGGKVAVDLPQGKNLVGAFYHPKAVIIDPDVLNTLPDHFISDGMGEVIKYGCIKDKELFELLCRHTSFDDLKPKLTQIIARCVDIKRIVVEADQFDLGERILLNFGHTLAHTIEQHFNYERESHGEAVGIGMYQITKIAEEKGLTTSGCAEQIKKALEIYKLPDNSNLPIDVLTDAISLDKKNLNNHLNVVLLHDIGDSYVYPTDVSFFDGAGIV
;
A
#
# COMPACT_ATOMS: atom_id res chain seq x y z
N ARG A 1 -21.03 -3.38 -29.02
CA ARG A 1 -20.37 -4.54 -28.35
C ARG A 1 -20.34 -4.21 -26.85
N ARG A 2 -20.91 -5.06 -26.01
CA ARG A 2 -20.69 -4.95 -24.55
C ARG A 2 -19.22 -5.26 -24.28
N PRO A 3 -18.49 -4.45 -23.50
CA PRO A 3 -17.14 -4.80 -23.10
C PRO A 3 -17.16 -6.14 -22.33
N PRO A 4 -16.11 -6.95 -22.38
CA PRO A 4 -16.04 -8.19 -21.64
C PRO A 4 -16.29 -7.94 -20.15
N ARG A 5 -16.94 -8.88 -19.46
CA ARG A 5 -17.29 -8.76 -18.03
C ARG A 5 -16.08 -8.52 -17.11
N SER A 6 -14.90 -8.89 -17.57
CA SER A 6 -13.61 -8.66 -16.90
C SER A 6 -13.15 -7.20 -16.87
N THR A 7 -13.77 -6.29 -17.64
CA THR A 7 -13.41 -4.86 -17.65
C THR A 7 -14.29 -3.98 -16.74
N LEU A 8 -15.17 -4.58 -15.95
CA LEU A 8 -15.88 -3.90 -14.87
C LEU A 8 -15.00 -3.84 -13.63
N PHE A 9 -13.94 -3.02 -13.68
CA PHE A 9 -13.12 -2.77 -12.51
C PHE A 9 -13.95 -2.11 -11.41
N PRO A 10 -13.82 -2.52 -10.14
CA PRO A 10 -14.51 -1.92 -9.00
C PRO A 10 -14.32 -0.40 -8.94
N TYR A 11 -13.14 0.08 -9.29
CA TYR A 11 -12.79 1.51 -9.31
C TYR A 11 -13.67 2.34 -10.24
N THR A 12 -14.04 1.85 -11.43
CA THR A 12 -14.95 2.59 -12.32
C THR A 12 -16.35 2.78 -11.72
N THR A 13 -16.79 1.85 -10.88
CA THR A 13 -18.10 1.96 -10.20
C THR A 13 -18.06 3.06 -9.13
N LEU A 14 -17.00 3.16 -8.35
CA LEU A 14 -16.83 4.21 -7.34
C LEU A 14 -16.70 5.59 -7.99
N PHE A 15 -15.90 5.71 -9.04
CA PHE A 15 -15.76 6.94 -9.83
C PHE A 15 -17.09 7.35 -10.47
N ARG A 16 -17.85 6.41 -11.03
CA ARG A 16 -19.20 6.69 -11.56
C ARG A 16 -20.15 7.20 -10.48
N SER A 17 -20.11 6.59 -9.29
CA SER A 17 -20.96 7.02 -8.17
C SER A 17 -20.61 8.44 -7.72
N SER A 18 -19.33 8.81 -7.76
CA SER A 18 -18.88 10.17 -7.41
C SER A 18 -19.24 11.21 -8.47
N SER A 19 -19.39 10.79 -9.73
CA SER A 19 -19.59 11.69 -10.87
C SER A 19 -21.04 11.76 -11.35
N TYR A 20 -21.81 10.65 -11.25
CA TYR A 20 -23.20 10.59 -11.70
C TYR A 20 -24.09 11.52 -10.87
N LEU A 21 -24.84 12.40 -11.54
CA LEU A 21 -25.67 13.43 -10.91
C LEU A 21 -24.93 14.29 -9.87
N ARG A 22 -23.63 14.53 -10.06
CA ARG A 22 -22.73 15.25 -9.15
C ARG A 22 -22.47 14.48 -7.84
N GLY A 23 -22.63 13.16 -7.85
CA GLY A 23 -22.40 12.24 -6.74
C GLY A 23 -23.68 11.63 -6.17
N ILE A 24 -23.77 10.31 -6.21
CA ILE A 24 -24.86 9.53 -5.59
C ILE A 24 -24.35 8.84 -4.33
N LYS A 25 -25.20 8.71 -3.33
CA LYS A 25 -24.87 7.95 -2.11
C LYS A 25 -24.66 6.48 -2.47
N PHE A 26 -23.62 5.86 -1.92
CA PHE A 26 -23.33 4.44 -2.09
C PHE A 26 -22.86 3.79 -0.79
N VAL A 27 -22.97 2.48 -0.74
CA VAL A 27 -22.43 1.61 0.30
C VAL A 27 -21.39 0.71 -0.36
N GLN A 28 -20.29 0.46 0.32
CA GLN A 28 -19.21 -0.38 -0.16
C GLN A 28 -19.20 -1.71 0.59
N ILE A 29 -19.03 -2.82 -0.14
CA ILE A 29 -18.90 -4.16 0.41
C ILE A 29 -17.62 -4.76 -0.19
N PRO A 30 -16.46 -4.60 0.46
CA PRO A 30 -15.19 -5.08 -0.04
C PRO A 30 -15.09 -6.61 0.04
N THR A 31 -14.61 -7.25 -1.04
CA THR A 31 -14.56 -8.71 -1.17
C THR A 31 -13.15 -9.28 -1.30
N SER A 32 -12.11 -8.45 -1.27
CA SER A 32 -10.72 -8.85 -1.15
C SER A 32 -10.11 -8.33 0.15
N LEU A 33 -9.05 -8.98 0.64
CA LEU A 33 -8.37 -8.53 1.86
C LEU A 33 -7.83 -7.11 1.71
N LEU A 34 -7.16 -6.80 0.60
CA LEU A 34 -6.68 -5.46 0.27
C LEU A 34 -7.80 -4.41 0.36
N ALA A 35 -8.98 -4.73 -0.16
CA ALA A 35 -10.10 -3.80 -0.11
C ALA A 35 -10.68 -3.66 1.31
N GLN A 36 -10.70 -4.73 2.10
CA GLN A 36 -11.20 -4.71 3.47
C GLN A 36 -10.32 -3.90 4.41
N VAL A 37 -8.99 -4.01 4.28
CA VAL A 37 -8.04 -3.34 5.17
C VAL A 37 -7.63 -1.95 4.71
N ASP A 38 -7.74 -1.66 3.41
CA ASP A 38 -7.20 -0.43 2.84
C ASP A 38 -8.16 0.29 1.89
N SER A 39 -8.36 -0.16 0.65
CA SER A 39 -8.89 0.66 -0.43
C SER A 39 -10.35 1.07 -0.27
N SER A 40 -11.14 0.41 0.58
CA SER A 40 -12.53 0.81 0.87
C SER A 40 -12.65 2.02 1.80
N VAL A 41 -11.58 2.43 2.46
CA VAL A 41 -11.53 3.54 3.41
C VAL A 41 -10.71 4.71 2.85
N GLY A 42 -11.17 5.93 3.08
CA GLY A 42 -10.41 7.15 2.73
C GLY A 42 -10.90 7.91 1.50
N GLY A 43 -11.93 7.42 0.83
CA GLY A 43 -12.69 8.17 -0.18
C GLY A 43 -11.93 8.54 -1.46
N LYS A 44 -10.73 8.03 -1.70
CA LYS A 44 -10.02 8.22 -2.97
C LYS A 44 -10.68 7.36 -4.05
N VAL A 45 -11.40 7.99 -4.96
CA VAL A 45 -12.05 7.31 -6.09
C VAL A 45 -11.55 7.90 -7.39
N ALA A 46 -10.93 7.08 -8.23
CA ALA A 46 -10.31 7.54 -9.46
C ALA A 46 -10.37 6.45 -10.55
N VAL A 47 -9.99 6.84 -11.75
CA VAL A 47 -9.79 5.95 -12.90
C VAL A 47 -8.45 6.23 -13.56
N ASP A 48 -7.89 5.18 -14.12
CA ASP A 48 -6.65 5.25 -14.89
C ASP A 48 -6.92 5.80 -16.28
N LEU A 49 -5.97 6.55 -16.79
CA LEU A 49 -5.91 7.01 -18.17
C LEU A 49 -4.68 6.42 -18.85
N PRO A 50 -4.59 6.45 -20.20
CA PRO A 50 -3.37 6.04 -20.91
C PRO A 50 -2.10 6.78 -20.46
N GLN A 51 -2.25 7.97 -19.86
CA GLN A 51 -1.17 8.82 -19.40
C GLN A 51 -0.69 8.48 -17.97
N GLY A 52 -1.46 7.70 -17.19
CA GLY A 52 -1.09 7.30 -15.83
C GLY A 52 -2.26 6.87 -14.96
N LYS A 53 -1.91 6.28 -13.82
CA LYS A 53 -2.88 5.82 -12.80
C LYS A 53 -3.54 6.99 -12.07
N ASN A 54 -4.82 6.81 -11.72
CA ASN A 54 -5.58 7.67 -10.81
C ASN A 54 -5.66 9.16 -11.20
N LEU A 55 -5.48 9.50 -12.49
CA LEU A 55 -5.41 10.89 -12.95
C LEU A 55 -6.75 11.62 -12.93
N VAL A 56 -7.87 10.91 -13.02
CA VAL A 56 -9.22 11.49 -12.97
C VAL A 56 -9.99 10.89 -11.82
N GLY A 57 -10.30 11.70 -10.81
CA GLY A 57 -10.95 11.22 -9.61
C GLY A 57 -11.53 12.31 -8.74
N ALA A 58 -12.01 11.90 -7.57
CA ALA A 58 -12.57 12.76 -6.55
C ALA A 58 -12.30 12.17 -5.16
N PHE A 59 -12.36 13.00 -4.12
CA PHE A 59 -12.50 12.55 -2.76
C PHE A 59 -14.00 12.40 -2.46
N TYR A 60 -14.49 11.16 -2.45
CA TYR A 60 -15.91 10.87 -2.29
C TYR A 60 -16.14 9.64 -1.41
N HIS A 61 -16.57 9.87 -0.18
CA HIS A 61 -16.72 8.81 0.82
C HIS A 61 -18.03 8.02 0.64
N PRO A 62 -18.01 6.69 0.83
CA PRO A 62 -19.22 5.89 0.96
C PRO A 62 -20.01 6.31 2.21
N LYS A 63 -21.32 6.03 2.23
CA LYS A 63 -22.15 6.25 3.43
C LYS A 63 -21.93 5.18 4.50
N ALA A 64 -21.52 4.01 4.09
CA ALA A 64 -21.09 2.91 4.95
C ALA A 64 -20.14 1.98 4.18
N VAL A 65 -19.28 1.31 4.91
CA VAL A 65 -18.48 0.17 4.44
C VAL A 65 -18.89 -1.02 5.29
N ILE A 66 -19.38 -2.09 4.66
CA ILE A 66 -19.79 -3.32 5.32
C ILE A 66 -18.71 -4.35 5.03
N ILE A 67 -17.97 -4.75 6.04
CA ILE A 67 -16.85 -5.69 5.93
C ILE A 67 -17.26 -7.01 6.54
N ASP A 68 -17.27 -8.05 5.71
CA ASP A 68 -17.50 -9.44 6.10
C ASP A 68 -16.24 -10.24 5.80
N PRO A 69 -15.46 -10.65 6.82
CA PRO A 69 -14.26 -11.45 6.61
C PRO A 69 -14.53 -12.84 6.00
N ASP A 70 -15.73 -13.38 6.15
CA ASP A 70 -16.06 -14.72 5.64
C ASP A 70 -16.04 -14.81 4.12
N VAL A 71 -16.23 -13.69 3.41
CA VAL A 71 -16.10 -13.66 1.95
C VAL A 71 -14.69 -13.98 1.46
N LEU A 72 -13.68 -13.83 2.32
CA LEU A 72 -12.30 -14.17 2.01
C LEU A 72 -12.03 -15.68 1.91
N ASN A 73 -12.94 -16.52 2.43
CA ASN A 73 -12.79 -17.97 2.36
C ASN A 73 -12.76 -18.53 0.93
N THR A 74 -13.28 -17.78 -0.03
CA THR A 74 -13.28 -18.15 -1.45
C THR A 74 -12.27 -17.37 -2.29
N LEU A 75 -11.49 -16.49 -1.64
CA LEU A 75 -10.51 -15.67 -2.32
C LEU A 75 -9.24 -16.50 -2.58
N PRO A 76 -8.70 -16.51 -3.82
CA PRO A 76 -7.43 -17.18 -4.11
C PRO A 76 -6.26 -16.66 -3.27
N ASP A 77 -5.34 -17.55 -2.90
CA ASP A 77 -4.23 -17.26 -1.98
C ASP A 77 -3.39 -16.04 -2.37
N HIS A 78 -3.14 -15.84 -3.67
CA HIS A 78 -2.33 -14.70 -4.13
C HIS A 78 -2.98 -13.35 -3.82
N PHE A 79 -4.32 -13.24 -3.82
CA PHE A 79 -5.01 -12.02 -3.39
C PHE A 79 -5.02 -11.85 -1.87
N ILE A 80 -4.88 -12.95 -1.13
CA ILE A 80 -4.66 -12.88 0.32
C ILE A 80 -3.26 -12.32 0.59
N SER A 81 -2.22 -12.88 -0.04
CA SER A 81 -0.84 -12.39 0.09
C SER A 81 -0.75 -10.91 -0.31
N ASP A 82 -1.39 -10.51 -1.42
CA ASP A 82 -1.49 -9.13 -1.86
C ASP A 82 -2.05 -8.21 -0.76
N GLY A 83 -3.17 -8.58 -0.14
CA GLY A 83 -3.74 -7.82 0.97
C GLY A 83 -2.86 -7.79 2.23
N MET A 84 -2.07 -8.86 2.48
CA MET A 84 -1.16 -8.91 3.63
C MET A 84 -0.02 -7.89 3.53
N GLY A 85 0.39 -7.47 2.34
CA GLY A 85 1.35 -6.38 2.15
C GLY A 85 0.89 -5.10 2.88
N GLU A 86 -0.38 -4.73 2.72
CA GLU A 86 -0.97 -3.57 3.40
C GLU A 86 -1.14 -3.79 4.91
N VAL A 87 -1.52 -5.00 5.34
CA VAL A 87 -1.63 -5.31 6.78
C VAL A 87 -0.28 -5.16 7.47
N ILE A 88 0.80 -5.68 6.88
CA ILE A 88 2.17 -5.53 7.39
C ILE A 88 2.55 -4.05 7.43
N LYS A 89 2.23 -3.28 6.40
CA LYS A 89 2.47 -1.83 6.35
C LYS A 89 1.87 -1.12 7.56
N TYR A 90 0.60 -1.39 7.90
CA TYR A 90 -0.05 -0.78 9.06
C TYR A 90 0.68 -1.11 10.37
N GLY A 91 1.11 -2.36 10.51
CA GLY A 91 1.95 -2.77 11.64
C GLY A 91 3.24 -1.99 11.71
N CYS A 92 3.93 -1.81 10.58
CA CYS A 92 5.18 -1.09 10.51
C CYS A 92 5.05 0.40 10.86
N ILE A 93 4.00 1.07 10.36
CA ILE A 93 3.90 2.54 10.47
C ILE A 93 3.27 3.05 11.76
N LYS A 94 2.34 2.31 12.37
CA LYS A 94 1.51 2.83 13.50
C LYS A 94 1.22 1.82 14.60
N ASP A 95 1.46 0.51 14.40
CA ASP A 95 0.95 -0.49 15.33
C ASP A 95 1.92 -1.67 15.52
N LYS A 96 2.88 -1.48 16.42
CA LYS A 96 3.87 -2.51 16.77
C LYS A 96 3.24 -3.81 17.26
N GLU A 97 2.16 -3.74 18.04
CA GLU A 97 1.48 -4.95 18.53
C GLU A 97 0.81 -5.73 17.40
N LEU A 98 0.25 -5.03 16.39
CA LEU A 98 -0.25 -5.67 15.19
C LEU A 98 0.89 -6.39 14.46
N PHE A 99 2.02 -5.72 14.24
CA PHE A 99 3.18 -6.31 13.59
C PHE A 99 3.67 -7.56 14.34
N GLU A 100 3.83 -7.48 15.65
CA GLU A 100 4.21 -8.62 16.49
C GLU A 100 3.17 -9.75 16.43
N LEU A 101 1.87 -9.43 16.40
CA LEU A 101 0.82 -10.40 16.22
C LEU A 101 1.01 -11.18 14.91
N LEU A 102 1.28 -10.49 13.81
CA LEU A 102 1.53 -11.11 12.50
C LEU A 102 2.74 -12.06 12.56
N CYS A 103 3.83 -11.63 13.19
CA CYS A 103 5.07 -12.42 13.29
C CYS A 103 4.99 -13.63 14.23
N ARG A 104 3.98 -13.70 15.12
CA ARG A 104 3.75 -14.87 15.99
C ARG A 104 3.04 -16.02 15.29
N HIS A 105 2.44 -15.78 14.13
CA HIS A 105 1.74 -16.76 13.32
C HIS A 105 2.65 -17.26 12.21
N THR A 106 2.37 -18.44 11.69
CA THR A 106 3.22 -19.09 10.69
C THR A 106 2.63 -19.06 9.28
N SER A 107 1.38 -18.64 9.17
CA SER A 107 0.64 -18.57 7.90
C SER A 107 -0.63 -17.75 8.06
N PHE A 108 -1.25 -17.40 6.92
CA PHE A 108 -2.56 -16.77 6.93
C PHE A 108 -3.66 -17.66 7.54
N ASP A 109 -3.61 -18.97 7.32
CA ASP A 109 -4.61 -19.89 7.89
C ASP A 109 -4.58 -19.90 9.41
N ASP A 110 -3.38 -19.85 9.99
CA ASP A 110 -3.17 -19.73 11.43
C ASP A 110 -3.70 -18.39 11.99
N LEU A 111 -3.71 -17.35 11.14
CA LEU A 111 -4.18 -16.00 11.48
C LEU A 111 -5.71 -15.85 11.41
N LYS A 112 -6.44 -16.71 10.67
CA LYS A 112 -7.89 -16.60 10.43
C LYS A 112 -8.74 -16.32 11.67
N PRO A 113 -8.50 -16.96 12.84
CA PRO A 113 -9.29 -16.68 14.05
C PRO A 113 -9.16 -15.22 14.56
N LYS A 114 -8.12 -14.50 14.13
CA LYS A 114 -7.84 -13.10 14.50
C LYS A 114 -8.22 -12.10 13.41
N LEU A 115 -8.68 -12.58 12.26
CA LEU A 115 -8.82 -11.77 11.05
C LEU A 115 -9.74 -10.56 11.25
N THR A 116 -10.89 -10.73 11.90
CA THR A 116 -11.80 -9.62 12.22
C THR A 116 -11.12 -8.54 13.06
N GLN A 117 -10.32 -8.92 14.05
CA GLN A 117 -9.58 -7.99 14.88
C GLN A 117 -8.50 -7.25 14.06
N ILE A 118 -7.79 -7.97 13.19
CA ILE A 118 -6.73 -7.40 12.34
C ILE A 118 -7.32 -6.38 11.37
N ILE A 119 -8.39 -6.74 10.67
CA ILE A 119 -9.09 -5.84 9.75
C ILE A 119 -9.57 -4.59 10.49
N ALA A 120 -10.19 -4.76 11.66
CA ALA A 120 -10.66 -3.64 12.46
C ALA A 120 -9.51 -2.70 12.86
N ARG A 121 -8.34 -3.23 13.25
CA ARG A 121 -7.15 -2.41 13.58
C ARG A 121 -6.65 -1.64 12.36
N CYS A 122 -6.51 -2.29 11.19
CA CYS A 122 -6.09 -1.63 9.95
C CYS A 122 -7.04 -0.50 9.54
N VAL A 123 -8.35 -0.78 9.58
CA VAL A 123 -9.39 0.20 9.26
C VAL A 123 -9.33 1.39 10.23
N ASP A 124 -9.14 1.15 11.54
CA ASP A 124 -9.08 2.21 12.54
C ASP A 124 -7.83 3.07 12.39
N ILE A 125 -6.66 2.48 12.13
CA ILE A 125 -5.43 3.23 11.82
C ILE A 125 -5.66 4.13 10.60
N LYS A 126 -6.21 3.58 9.51
CA LYS A 126 -6.49 4.37 8.32
C LYS A 126 -7.52 5.47 8.58
N ARG A 127 -8.59 5.16 9.32
CA ARG A 127 -9.61 6.14 9.71
C ARG A 127 -8.98 7.33 10.44
N ILE A 128 -8.15 7.08 11.46
CA ILE A 128 -7.50 8.14 12.25
C ILE A 128 -6.66 9.03 11.33
N VAL A 129 -5.83 8.44 10.47
CA VAL A 129 -4.97 9.19 9.54
C VAL A 129 -5.79 9.99 8.52
N VAL A 130 -6.88 9.41 7.98
CA VAL A 130 -7.74 10.09 7.01
C VAL A 130 -8.57 11.20 7.64
N GLU A 131 -9.03 11.03 8.89
CA GLU A 131 -9.74 12.08 9.63
C GLU A 131 -8.83 13.27 9.96
N ALA A 132 -7.54 13.01 10.24
CA ALA A 132 -6.54 14.06 10.45
C ALA A 132 -6.15 14.78 9.15
N ASP A 133 -6.12 14.05 8.02
CA ASP A 133 -5.70 14.58 6.72
C ASP A 133 -6.53 13.97 5.57
N GLN A 134 -7.71 14.53 5.34
CA GLN A 134 -8.62 14.03 4.32
C GLN A 134 -8.07 14.14 2.88
N PHE A 135 -7.29 15.19 2.60
CA PHE A 135 -6.86 15.54 1.25
C PHE A 135 -5.43 15.13 0.90
N ASP A 136 -4.76 14.38 1.78
CA ASP A 136 -3.41 13.87 1.54
C ASP A 136 -2.34 14.97 1.40
N LEU A 137 -2.41 15.95 2.26
CA LEU A 137 -1.50 17.10 2.27
C LEU A 137 -0.46 17.06 3.41
N GLY A 138 -0.56 16.10 4.32
CA GLY A 138 0.27 16.03 5.53
C GLY A 138 0.42 14.61 6.08
N GLU A 139 -0.20 14.29 7.22
CA GLU A 139 0.01 13.01 7.94
C GLU A 139 -0.37 11.77 7.11
N ARG A 140 -1.29 11.90 6.17
CA ARG A 140 -1.71 10.79 5.31
C ARG A 140 -0.57 10.27 4.40
N ILE A 141 0.49 11.06 4.20
CA ILE A 141 1.71 10.63 3.49
C ILE A 141 2.31 9.37 4.14
N LEU A 142 2.16 9.16 5.45
CA LEU A 142 2.66 7.98 6.16
C LEU A 142 2.12 6.66 5.58
N LEU A 143 0.92 6.68 5.00
CA LEU A 143 0.33 5.51 4.33
C LEU A 143 1.11 5.09 3.07
N ASN A 144 2.01 5.92 2.57
CA ASN A 144 2.84 5.64 1.41
C ASN A 144 4.18 4.95 1.78
N PHE A 145 4.31 4.39 2.98
CA PHE A 145 5.48 3.58 3.33
C PHE A 145 5.66 2.43 2.33
N GLY A 146 6.86 2.32 1.74
CA GLY A 146 7.16 1.37 0.67
C GLY A 146 6.68 1.78 -0.73
N HIS A 147 5.70 2.68 -0.85
CA HIS A 147 5.04 2.99 -2.12
C HIS A 147 5.91 3.73 -3.12
N THR A 148 6.94 4.46 -2.69
CA THR A 148 7.85 5.16 -3.60
C THR A 148 8.54 4.18 -4.56
N LEU A 149 9.02 3.05 -4.04
CA LEU A 149 9.61 1.99 -4.86
C LEU A 149 8.52 1.12 -5.50
N ALA A 150 7.44 0.82 -4.79
CA ALA A 150 6.36 -0.03 -5.29
C ALA A 150 5.76 0.50 -6.59
N HIS A 151 5.37 1.76 -6.65
CA HIS A 151 4.80 2.36 -7.86
C HIS A 151 5.77 2.33 -9.04
N THR A 152 7.06 2.48 -8.78
CA THR A 152 8.08 2.43 -9.81
C THR A 152 8.26 1.00 -10.34
N ILE A 153 8.24 0.00 -9.46
CA ILE A 153 8.27 -1.43 -9.83
C ILE A 153 7.03 -1.78 -10.67
N GLU A 154 5.84 -1.45 -10.18
CA GLU A 154 4.58 -1.68 -10.90
C GLU A 154 4.60 -1.06 -12.29
N GLN A 155 5.05 0.20 -12.40
CA GLN A 155 5.13 0.93 -13.67
C GLN A 155 6.14 0.31 -14.63
N HIS A 156 7.32 -0.09 -14.14
CA HIS A 156 8.36 -0.72 -14.94
C HIS A 156 7.87 -2.01 -15.62
N PHE A 157 7.09 -2.81 -14.90
CA PHE A 157 6.50 -4.06 -15.43
C PHE A 157 5.10 -3.89 -16.00
N ASN A 158 4.67 -2.67 -16.32
CA ASN A 158 3.34 -2.38 -16.87
C ASN A 158 2.19 -2.99 -16.05
N TYR A 159 2.39 -3.14 -14.72
CA TYR A 159 1.41 -3.73 -13.78
C TYR A 159 1.06 -5.20 -14.05
N GLU A 160 1.96 -5.96 -14.69
CA GLU A 160 1.71 -7.33 -15.11
C GLU A 160 2.50 -8.38 -14.32
N ARG A 161 3.52 -7.98 -13.55
CA ARG A 161 4.40 -8.92 -12.86
C ARG A 161 4.09 -9.00 -11.37
N GLU A 162 4.43 -7.98 -10.60
CA GLU A 162 4.13 -7.93 -9.17
C GLU A 162 2.72 -7.37 -8.93
N SER A 163 1.99 -7.97 -7.99
CA SER A 163 0.77 -7.37 -7.44
C SER A 163 1.11 -6.14 -6.60
N HIS A 164 0.10 -5.35 -6.26
CA HIS A 164 0.29 -4.14 -5.45
C HIS A 164 0.95 -4.45 -4.10
N GLY A 165 0.42 -5.42 -3.37
CA GLY A 165 0.96 -5.78 -2.05
C GLY A 165 2.36 -6.41 -2.13
N GLU A 166 2.68 -7.14 -3.20
CA GLU A 166 4.03 -7.63 -3.45
C GLU A 166 5.00 -6.47 -3.68
N ALA A 167 4.65 -5.52 -4.54
CA ALA A 167 5.48 -4.35 -4.81
C ALA A 167 5.67 -3.48 -3.54
N VAL A 168 4.60 -3.29 -2.73
CA VAL A 168 4.66 -2.58 -1.45
C VAL A 168 5.56 -3.33 -0.46
N GLY A 169 5.47 -4.66 -0.38
CA GLY A 169 6.34 -5.50 0.45
C GLY A 169 7.82 -5.29 0.13
N ILE A 170 8.18 -5.40 -1.15
CA ILE A 170 9.53 -5.11 -1.65
C ILE A 170 9.96 -3.70 -1.24
N GLY A 171 9.12 -2.72 -1.53
CA GLY A 171 9.40 -1.32 -1.24
C GLY A 171 9.63 -1.04 0.24
N MET A 172 8.84 -1.65 1.14
CA MET A 172 9.01 -1.53 2.59
C MET A 172 10.36 -2.09 3.05
N TYR A 173 10.70 -3.29 2.62
CA TYR A 173 11.97 -3.92 2.99
C TYR A 173 13.17 -3.11 2.48
N GLN A 174 13.18 -2.78 1.21
CA GLN A 174 14.31 -2.11 0.57
C GLN A 174 14.54 -0.70 1.10
N ILE A 175 13.47 0.11 1.27
CA ILE A 175 13.62 1.46 1.81
C ILE A 175 14.10 1.44 3.27
N THR A 176 13.65 0.43 4.06
CA THR A 176 14.09 0.27 5.45
C THR A 176 15.55 -0.13 5.52
N LYS A 177 16.01 -1.05 4.67
CA LYS A 177 17.41 -1.46 4.56
C LYS A 177 18.31 -0.27 4.25
N ILE A 178 17.96 0.54 3.24
CA ILE A 178 18.70 1.76 2.88
C ILE A 178 18.72 2.74 4.05
N ALA A 179 17.61 2.92 4.75
CA ALA A 179 17.50 3.82 5.90
C ALA A 179 18.33 3.34 7.10
N GLU A 180 18.44 2.03 7.35
CA GLU A 180 19.33 1.46 8.36
C GLU A 180 20.80 1.72 8.04
N GLU A 181 21.23 1.50 6.78
CA GLU A 181 22.58 1.75 6.31
C GLU A 181 22.98 3.23 6.47
N LYS A 182 22.01 4.14 6.39
CA LYS A 182 22.19 5.60 6.61
C LYS A 182 22.02 6.02 8.07
N GLY A 183 21.70 5.09 8.98
CA GLY A 183 21.47 5.40 10.40
C GLY A 183 20.19 6.18 10.69
N LEU A 184 19.21 6.16 9.77
CA LEU A 184 17.93 6.85 9.87
C LEU A 184 16.81 5.97 10.46
N THR A 185 17.02 4.67 10.52
CA THR A 185 16.11 3.67 11.09
C THR A 185 16.89 2.78 12.07
N THR A 186 16.23 2.33 13.12
CA THR A 186 16.80 1.37 14.09
C THR A 186 17.22 0.10 13.38
N SER A 187 18.46 -0.35 13.61
CA SER A 187 19.00 -1.57 13.01
C SER A 187 18.18 -2.81 13.37
N GLY A 188 17.91 -3.65 12.38
CA GLY A 188 17.14 -4.90 12.49
C GLY A 188 15.67 -4.77 12.14
N CYS A 189 15.16 -3.58 11.83
CA CYS A 189 13.78 -3.40 11.34
C CYS A 189 13.58 -4.05 9.97
N ALA A 190 14.55 -3.89 9.05
CA ALA A 190 14.48 -4.50 7.72
C ALA A 190 14.38 -6.03 7.81
N GLU A 191 15.21 -6.66 8.64
CA GLU A 191 15.18 -8.11 8.84
C GLU A 191 13.86 -8.59 9.46
N GLN A 192 13.24 -7.81 10.34
CA GLN A 192 11.93 -8.11 10.89
C GLN A 192 10.85 -8.04 9.80
N ILE A 193 10.89 -6.99 8.94
CA ILE A 193 9.96 -6.85 7.81
C ILE A 193 10.12 -8.04 6.86
N LYS A 194 11.35 -8.39 6.49
CA LYS A 194 11.63 -9.54 5.63
C LYS A 194 11.00 -10.82 6.16
N LYS A 195 11.17 -11.13 7.44
CA LYS A 195 10.53 -12.30 8.08
C LYS A 195 9.01 -12.26 8.00
N ALA A 196 8.41 -11.08 8.20
CA ALA A 196 6.96 -10.93 8.05
C ALA A 196 6.51 -11.20 6.60
N LEU A 197 7.25 -10.68 5.60
CA LEU A 197 6.97 -10.94 4.19
C LEU A 197 7.05 -12.44 3.86
N GLU A 198 8.09 -13.13 4.32
CA GLU A 198 8.28 -14.57 4.11
C GLU A 198 7.11 -15.40 4.67
N ILE A 199 6.60 -15.09 5.88
CA ILE A 199 5.45 -15.78 6.51
C ILE A 199 4.22 -15.73 5.57
N TYR A 200 3.99 -14.59 4.92
CA TYR A 200 2.82 -14.36 4.08
C TYR A 200 3.09 -14.50 2.58
N LYS A 201 4.24 -15.12 2.21
CA LYS A 201 4.64 -15.44 0.83
C LYS A 201 4.73 -14.20 -0.07
N LEU A 202 5.21 -13.10 0.49
CA LEU A 202 5.50 -11.87 -0.23
C LEU A 202 7.00 -11.80 -0.56
N PRO A 203 7.37 -11.30 -1.75
CA PRO A 203 8.77 -11.12 -2.13
C PRO A 203 9.43 -9.96 -1.37
N ASP A 204 10.75 -10.02 -1.22
CA ASP A 204 11.58 -8.98 -0.61
C ASP A 204 12.43 -8.21 -1.64
N ASN A 205 12.42 -8.65 -2.90
CA ASN A 205 13.13 -7.99 -4.01
C ASN A 205 12.43 -8.20 -5.36
N SER A 206 12.65 -7.26 -6.29
CA SER A 206 12.16 -7.31 -7.66
C SER A 206 13.23 -7.76 -8.67
N ASN A 207 14.45 -7.99 -8.22
CA ASN A 207 15.63 -8.23 -9.05
C ASN A 207 15.94 -7.10 -10.07
N LEU A 208 15.49 -5.88 -9.78
CA LEU A 208 15.83 -4.70 -10.57
C LEU A 208 17.04 -3.98 -9.99
N PRO A 209 17.98 -3.52 -10.83
CA PRO A 209 19.00 -2.58 -10.40
C PRO A 209 18.36 -1.29 -9.90
N ILE A 210 18.91 -0.72 -8.81
CA ILE A 210 18.34 0.51 -8.21
C ILE A 210 18.35 1.70 -9.15
N ASP A 211 19.34 1.80 -10.03
CA ASP A 211 19.46 2.86 -11.04
C ASP A 211 18.25 2.89 -11.99
N VAL A 212 17.71 1.74 -12.37
CA VAL A 212 16.47 1.65 -13.17
C VAL A 212 15.30 2.29 -12.45
N LEU A 213 15.19 2.07 -11.13
CA LEU A 213 14.12 2.65 -10.31
C LEU A 213 14.34 4.14 -10.06
N THR A 214 15.59 4.56 -9.79
CA THR A 214 15.91 5.98 -9.55
C THR A 214 15.72 6.84 -10.80
N ASP A 215 16.01 6.31 -11.99
CA ASP A 215 15.73 6.98 -13.26
C ASP A 215 14.23 7.23 -13.44
N ALA A 216 13.40 6.24 -13.16
CA ALA A 216 11.95 6.37 -13.25
C ALA A 216 11.40 7.35 -12.19
N ILE A 217 11.88 7.29 -10.94
CA ILE A 217 11.56 8.26 -9.89
C ILE A 217 11.96 9.68 -10.31
N SER A 218 13.11 9.84 -10.95
CA SER A 218 13.60 11.14 -11.42
C SER A 218 12.77 11.73 -12.56
N LEU A 219 12.25 10.90 -13.46
CA LEU A 219 11.39 11.33 -14.55
C LEU A 219 10.04 11.86 -14.04
N ASP A 220 9.46 11.19 -13.07
CA ASP A 220 8.19 11.59 -12.44
C ASP A 220 8.34 12.94 -11.69
N LYS A 221 9.52 13.21 -11.12
CA LYS A 221 9.83 14.38 -10.29
C LYS A 221 10.34 15.62 -11.02
N LYS A 222 10.83 15.51 -12.23
CA LYS A 222 11.09 16.71 -13.06
C LYS A 222 9.86 17.62 -13.11
N ASN A 223 8.67 17.05 -12.88
CA ASN A 223 7.41 17.77 -12.76
C ASN A 223 7.13 18.36 -11.35
N LEU A 224 7.90 17.99 -10.30
CA LEU A 224 7.64 18.31 -8.89
C LEU A 224 8.81 19.03 -8.18
N ASN A 225 9.63 19.82 -8.91
CA ASN A 225 10.74 20.62 -8.33
C ASN A 225 11.79 19.81 -7.55
N ASN A 226 12.07 18.56 -7.92
CA ASN A 226 13.08 17.67 -7.32
C ASN A 226 12.89 17.32 -5.82
N HIS A 227 11.76 17.61 -5.20
CA HIS A 227 11.50 17.23 -3.82
C HIS A 227 10.86 15.85 -3.73
N LEU A 228 11.45 14.98 -2.92
CA LEU A 228 10.95 13.65 -2.57
C LEU A 228 10.61 13.60 -1.09
N ASN A 229 9.42 13.16 -0.76
CA ASN A 229 9.08 12.73 0.59
C ASN A 229 9.05 11.20 0.62
N VAL A 230 9.97 10.59 1.36
CA VAL A 230 9.93 9.15 1.64
C VAL A 230 9.40 8.94 3.05
N VAL A 231 8.73 7.82 3.26
CA VAL A 231 8.32 7.42 4.61
C VAL A 231 9.34 6.45 5.14
N LEU A 232 9.87 6.74 6.32
CA LEU A 232 10.84 5.93 7.04
C LEU A 232 10.30 5.51 8.40
N LEU A 233 10.94 4.54 9.03
CA LEU A 233 10.65 4.09 10.39
C LEU A 233 11.70 4.63 11.35
N HIS A 234 11.29 5.11 12.53
CA HIS A 234 12.19 5.18 13.68
C HIS A 234 12.45 3.78 14.23
N ASP A 235 11.37 3.01 14.43
CA ASP A 235 11.31 1.60 14.81
C ASP A 235 10.01 1.02 14.26
N ILE A 236 9.81 -0.30 14.31
CA ILE A 236 8.54 -0.94 13.97
C ILE A 236 7.42 -0.33 14.84
N GLY A 237 6.36 0.14 14.16
CA GLY A 237 5.21 0.80 14.77
C GLY A 237 5.34 2.31 14.91
N ASP A 238 6.48 2.89 14.53
CA ASP A 238 6.75 4.33 14.59
C ASP A 238 7.39 4.84 13.30
N SER A 239 6.68 5.69 12.57
CA SER A 239 7.06 6.17 11.24
C SER A 239 7.04 7.68 11.14
N TYR A 240 7.83 8.21 10.20
CA TYR A 240 7.93 9.63 9.92
C TYR A 240 8.14 9.92 8.43
N VAL A 241 7.81 11.13 8.02
CA VAL A 241 8.09 11.64 6.67
C VAL A 241 9.48 12.23 6.64
N TYR A 242 10.32 11.76 5.72
CA TYR A 242 11.69 12.24 5.51
C TYR A 242 11.79 12.97 4.18
N PRO A 243 11.91 14.30 4.17
CA PRO A 243 12.15 15.08 2.96
C PRO A 243 13.55 14.80 2.41
N THR A 244 13.66 14.45 1.13
CA THR A 244 14.93 14.09 0.49
C THR A 244 14.85 14.33 -1.01
N ASP A 245 15.77 13.75 -1.76
CA ASP A 245 15.78 13.67 -3.21
C ASP A 245 16.21 12.25 -3.67
N VAL A 246 16.45 12.09 -4.97
CA VAL A 246 16.80 10.78 -5.55
C VAL A 246 18.12 10.24 -5.03
N SER A 247 19.04 11.10 -4.56
CA SER A 247 20.33 10.68 -3.98
C SER A 247 20.18 9.85 -2.70
N PHE A 248 18.97 9.81 -2.11
CA PHE A 248 18.65 8.90 -1.00
C PHE A 248 18.94 7.43 -1.37
N PHE A 249 18.78 7.07 -2.63
CA PHE A 249 18.97 5.71 -3.13
C PHE A 249 20.39 5.42 -3.62
N ASP A 250 21.31 6.41 -3.60
CA ASP A 250 22.67 6.22 -4.05
C ASP A 250 23.41 5.17 -3.19
N GLY A 251 24.06 4.23 -3.87
CA GLY A 251 24.78 3.13 -3.24
C GLY A 251 23.93 1.91 -2.92
N ALA A 252 22.60 1.97 -3.06
CA ALA A 252 21.78 0.77 -3.00
C ALA A 252 22.05 -0.12 -4.23
N GLY A 253 22.00 -1.44 -4.03
CA GLY A 253 22.26 -2.42 -5.08
C GLY A 253 21.00 -2.83 -5.86
N ILE A 254 20.65 -4.12 -5.78
CA ILE A 254 19.44 -4.70 -6.40
C ILE A 254 18.28 -4.56 -5.41
N VAL A 255 17.13 -4.15 -5.94
CA VAL A 255 15.87 -3.95 -5.20
C VAL A 255 14.85 -5.03 -5.58
#